data_edc22488f486f8e883c94addbb15d9d0
#
_entry.id   edc22488f486f8e883c94addbb15d9d0
#
_cell.length_a   1.000
_cell.length_b   1.000
_cell.length_c   1.000
_cell.angle_alpha   90.00
_cell.angle_beta   90.00
_cell.angle_gamma   90.00
#
_symmetry.space_group_name_H-M   'P 1'
#
loop_
_entity.id
_entity.type
_entity.pdbx_description
1 polymer ?
#
loop_
_entity_poly.entity_id
_entity_poly.type
_entity_poly.pdbx_seq_one_letter_code
_entity_poly.pdbx_strand_id
1 'polypeptide(L)'
;MFTTVCSAAVYGLQAYLVRVEVDLAGGLPSFQLVGSLGSEVKESRERVSVAMKNSGFQIPPAHITVNLAPAGRRKDGTAFDLPIAVGLLRDMELVPEEALQDTLFLGELGLNGEIKKVKGVLPIVQEAAKSGIRRVVVPGENAMEAAVIPGITVWGVNCLNDLLAALNHSELETEKVYQPRIRAEDLLREGTGQDTGDFREVAGQENAKRGAEIAAAGFHNLLMIGPPGVGKSMVAGRIPGILPPLTLKESLEVTGIFSVAGLLPPGQALITRRPFYAPHHTVTQAALIGGGSGIPRPGMVSLAHRGVLFLDELPEFRKNVLDGMRQPMEERKVQIARSAGMVTYPSDFILVAAMNPCPCGYYPDRNKCRCTQPQIEKYLGKISGPILDRIDLCVELHPVDILHLQKTKTEKSSEDMKRQIRHARERQAERFAGTDCRFNGDIRSAQVEEYCPLGEEGQKVMEQMYRTLQLSARVYHRILKTARTIADLEDREEITGEHLLEAACYRPSETYWN
;
A
#
# COMPACT_ATOMS: atom_id res chain seq x y z
N MET A 1 31.25 -29.13 -14.69
CA MET A 1 31.28 -28.94 -13.24
C MET A 1 29.93 -28.41 -12.86
N PHE A 2 29.33 -28.79 -11.73
CA PHE A 2 27.97 -28.42 -11.37
C PHE A 2 28.01 -27.46 -10.18
N THR A 3 27.43 -26.27 -10.34
CA THR A 3 27.39 -25.23 -9.29
C THR A 3 25.94 -24.90 -8.94
N THR A 4 25.67 -24.68 -7.67
CA THR A 4 24.37 -24.19 -7.19
C THR A 4 24.53 -22.82 -6.51
N VAL A 5 23.81 -21.82 -7.03
CA VAL A 5 23.74 -20.46 -6.48
C VAL A 5 22.35 -20.23 -5.91
N CYS A 6 22.26 -19.65 -4.70
CA CYS A 6 21.00 -19.32 -4.08
C CYS A 6 20.48 -17.97 -4.62
N SER A 7 19.23 -17.96 -5.04
CA SER A 7 18.46 -16.77 -5.43
C SER A 7 17.04 -16.88 -4.89
N ALA A 8 16.15 -15.98 -5.28
CA ALA A 8 14.73 -16.03 -4.90
C ALA A 8 13.84 -15.37 -5.94
N ALA A 9 12.56 -15.70 -5.87
CA ALA A 9 11.50 -15.06 -6.66
C ALA A 9 10.35 -14.63 -5.76
N VAL A 10 9.58 -13.64 -6.23
CA VAL A 10 8.34 -13.21 -5.58
C VAL A 10 7.12 -13.77 -6.30
N TYR A 11 6.10 -14.14 -5.51
CA TYR A 11 4.77 -14.47 -5.99
C TYR A 11 3.75 -13.70 -5.14
N GLY A 12 3.23 -12.62 -5.69
CA GLY A 12 2.50 -11.62 -4.90
C GLY A 12 3.42 -10.91 -3.92
N LEU A 13 3.11 -10.96 -2.63
CA LEU A 13 3.96 -10.44 -1.54
C LEU A 13 4.83 -11.52 -0.88
N GLN A 14 4.64 -12.76 -1.26
CA GLN A 14 5.45 -13.86 -0.74
C GLN A 14 6.67 -14.07 -1.61
N ALA A 15 7.79 -14.38 -0.98
CA ALA A 15 8.99 -14.82 -1.67
C ALA A 15 9.25 -16.31 -1.44
N TYR A 16 10.03 -16.91 -2.30
CA TYR A 16 10.52 -18.27 -2.15
C TYR A 16 11.91 -18.42 -2.75
N LEU A 17 12.73 -19.25 -2.13
CA LEU A 17 14.10 -19.51 -2.61
C LEU A 17 14.07 -20.24 -3.94
N VAL A 18 15.02 -19.89 -4.80
CA VAL A 18 15.27 -20.50 -6.11
C VAL A 18 16.74 -20.94 -6.14
N ARG A 19 16.96 -22.20 -6.45
CA ARG A 19 18.31 -22.72 -6.73
C ARG A 19 18.60 -22.53 -8.20
N VAL A 20 19.65 -21.77 -8.49
CA VAL A 20 20.17 -21.57 -9.83
C VAL A 20 21.31 -22.58 -10.00
N GLU A 21 21.02 -23.65 -10.72
CA GLU A 21 21.92 -24.76 -10.97
C GLU A 21 22.57 -24.55 -12.33
N VAL A 22 23.89 -24.43 -12.37
CA VAL A 22 24.67 -24.14 -13.57
C VAL A 22 25.60 -25.32 -13.84
N ASP A 23 25.68 -25.76 -15.10
CA ASP A 23 26.59 -26.79 -15.56
C ASP A 23 27.26 -26.37 -16.88
N LEU A 24 28.61 -26.40 -16.89
CA LEU A 24 29.43 -26.22 -18.08
C LEU A 24 30.00 -27.57 -18.51
N ALA A 25 29.43 -28.15 -19.55
CA ALA A 25 29.90 -29.41 -20.14
C ALA A 25 30.65 -29.18 -21.48
N GLY A 26 31.62 -29.99 -21.76
CA GLY A 26 32.29 -30.01 -23.09
C GLY A 26 31.30 -30.38 -24.20
N GLY A 27 31.38 -29.74 -25.37
CA GLY A 27 30.52 -30.04 -26.50
C GLY A 27 30.32 -28.84 -27.42
N LEU A 28 29.31 -28.94 -28.29
CA LEU A 28 28.94 -27.83 -29.16
C LEU A 28 28.44 -26.66 -28.33
N PRO A 29 28.91 -25.42 -28.59
CA PRO A 29 28.50 -24.25 -27.84
C PRO A 29 26.98 -24.06 -27.89
N SER A 30 26.36 -24.07 -26.73
CA SER A 30 24.92 -23.79 -26.58
C SER A 30 24.65 -23.25 -25.18
N PHE A 31 23.57 -22.47 -25.02
CA PHE A 31 23.13 -21.95 -23.75
C PHE A 31 21.64 -22.24 -23.58
N GLN A 32 21.32 -23.12 -22.65
CA GLN A 32 19.94 -23.56 -22.39
C GLN A 32 19.51 -23.15 -20.98
N LEU A 33 18.30 -22.56 -20.90
CA LEU A 33 17.62 -22.25 -19.64
C LEU A 33 16.45 -23.20 -19.45
N VAL A 34 16.39 -23.88 -18.30
CA VAL A 34 15.40 -24.89 -17.94
C VAL A 34 14.59 -24.44 -16.73
N GLY A 35 13.31 -24.81 -16.68
CA GLY A 35 12.38 -24.48 -15.62
C GLY A 35 11.11 -23.84 -16.15
N SER A 36 10.18 -23.44 -15.25
CA SER A 36 8.99 -22.68 -15.63
C SER A 36 9.32 -21.19 -15.71
N LEU A 37 9.77 -20.73 -16.89
CA LEU A 37 10.39 -19.42 -17.09
C LEU A 37 9.47 -18.47 -17.85
N GLY A 38 9.36 -17.23 -17.36
CA GLY A 38 8.79 -16.10 -18.09
C GLY A 38 9.69 -15.62 -19.24
N SER A 39 9.19 -14.75 -20.12
CA SER A 39 9.94 -14.21 -21.26
C SER A 39 11.21 -13.48 -20.82
N GLU A 40 11.10 -12.64 -19.79
CA GLU A 40 12.20 -11.84 -19.25
C GLU A 40 13.37 -12.71 -18.74
N VAL A 41 13.05 -13.87 -18.11
CA VAL A 41 14.06 -14.84 -17.66
C VAL A 41 14.71 -15.57 -18.84
N LYS A 42 13.96 -15.90 -19.91
CA LYS A 42 14.53 -16.53 -21.11
C LYS A 42 15.54 -15.65 -21.82
N GLU A 43 15.35 -14.33 -21.76
CA GLU A 43 16.27 -13.33 -22.32
C GLU A 43 17.55 -13.16 -21.49
N SER A 44 17.60 -13.66 -20.25
CA SER A 44 18.80 -13.62 -19.40
C SER A 44 20.02 -14.23 -20.09
N ARG A 45 19.83 -15.25 -20.93
CA ARG A 45 20.90 -15.87 -21.70
C ARG A 45 21.72 -14.85 -22.48
N GLU A 46 21.06 -13.97 -23.22
CA GLU A 46 21.72 -12.95 -24.03
C GLU A 46 22.36 -11.86 -23.15
N ARG A 47 21.62 -11.37 -22.13
CA ARG A 47 22.12 -10.33 -21.25
C ARG A 47 23.37 -10.80 -20.49
N VAL A 48 23.33 -11.98 -19.88
CA VAL A 48 24.47 -12.57 -19.14
C VAL A 48 25.67 -12.78 -20.04
N SER A 49 25.48 -13.40 -21.21
CA SER A 49 26.58 -13.68 -22.13
C SER A 49 27.30 -12.40 -22.58
N VAL A 50 26.55 -11.35 -22.93
CA VAL A 50 27.14 -10.08 -23.37
C VAL A 50 27.76 -9.31 -22.20
N ALA A 51 27.10 -9.27 -21.03
CA ALA A 51 27.60 -8.61 -19.84
C ALA A 51 28.92 -9.22 -19.38
N MET A 52 29.03 -10.54 -19.29
CA MET A 52 30.28 -11.24 -18.95
C MET A 52 31.41 -10.91 -19.92
N LYS A 53 31.14 -11.00 -21.22
CA LYS A 53 32.12 -10.65 -22.27
C LYS A 53 32.63 -9.20 -22.11
N ASN A 54 31.72 -8.24 -21.93
CA ASN A 54 32.08 -6.83 -21.80
C ASN A 54 32.76 -6.50 -20.47
N SER A 55 32.59 -7.36 -19.45
CA SER A 55 33.30 -7.29 -18.16
C SER A 55 34.68 -7.97 -18.21
N GLY A 56 35.09 -8.54 -19.36
CA GLY A 56 36.38 -9.19 -19.53
C GLY A 56 36.39 -10.70 -19.27
N PHE A 57 35.24 -11.31 -19.00
CA PHE A 57 35.09 -12.74 -18.75
C PHE A 57 34.69 -13.47 -20.04
N GLN A 58 35.62 -14.24 -20.59
CA GLN A 58 35.34 -15.04 -21.79
C GLN A 58 34.79 -16.42 -21.38
N ILE A 59 33.49 -16.63 -21.66
CA ILE A 59 32.88 -17.95 -21.47
C ILE A 59 33.50 -18.91 -22.49
N PRO A 60 34.07 -20.06 -22.05
CA PRO A 60 34.65 -21.05 -22.95
C PRO A 60 33.56 -21.62 -23.88
N PRO A 61 33.92 -22.08 -25.07
CA PRO A 61 32.98 -22.76 -25.95
C PRO A 61 32.53 -24.10 -25.33
N ALA A 62 31.37 -24.06 -24.67
CA ALA A 62 30.83 -25.18 -23.88
C ALA A 62 29.30 -25.30 -24.07
N HIS A 63 28.77 -26.46 -23.72
CA HIS A 63 27.33 -26.63 -23.53
C HIS A 63 26.95 -26.18 -22.16
N ILE A 64 26.25 -25.04 -22.08
CA ILE A 64 25.81 -24.43 -20.81
C ILE A 64 24.36 -24.82 -20.56
N THR A 65 24.09 -25.40 -19.41
CA THR A 65 22.74 -25.67 -18.93
C THR A 65 22.50 -24.95 -17.60
N VAL A 66 21.45 -24.14 -17.53
CA VAL A 66 21.03 -23.46 -16.31
C VAL A 66 19.62 -23.89 -15.97
N ASN A 67 19.44 -24.50 -14.79
CA ASN A 67 18.15 -24.91 -14.27
C ASN A 67 17.75 -24.03 -13.08
N LEU A 68 16.54 -23.45 -13.14
CA LEU A 68 15.95 -22.65 -12.05
C LEU A 68 14.96 -23.52 -11.26
N ALA A 69 15.42 -24.17 -10.19
CA ALA A 69 14.62 -25.04 -9.34
C ALA A 69 13.88 -24.26 -8.21
N PRO A 70 12.64 -24.64 -7.84
CA PRO A 70 11.84 -25.77 -8.33
C PRO A 70 11.10 -25.48 -9.65
N ALA A 71 11.03 -26.44 -10.55
CA ALA A 71 10.38 -26.27 -11.86
C ALA A 71 8.85 -26.01 -11.79
N GLY A 72 8.20 -26.43 -10.70
CA GLY A 72 6.74 -26.30 -10.52
C GLY A 72 6.26 -24.87 -10.26
N ARG A 73 7.14 -23.90 -10.03
CA ARG A 73 6.79 -22.49 -9.79
C ARG A 73 7.33 -21.62 -10.92
N ARG A 74 6.48 -20.72 -11.44
CA ARG A 74 6.87 -19.78 -12.49
C ARG A 74 7.82 -18.71 -11.95
N LYS A 75 8.89 -18.44 -12.69
CA LYS A 75 9.86 -17.37 -12.44
C LYS A 75 9.66 -16.29 -13.49
N ASP A 76 9.41 -15.07 -13.04
CA ASP A 76 9.30 -13.86 -13.86
C ASP A 76 10.31 -12.81 -13.36
N GLY A 77 10.66 -11.85 -14.22
CA GLY A 77 11.58 -10.76 -13.90
C GLY A 77 13.04 -11.06 -14.29
N THR A 78 13.88 -10.07 -14.05
CA THR A 78 15.28 -10.02 -14.52
C THR A 78 16.29 -10.30 -13.39
N ALA A 79 15.82 -10.55 -12.15
CA ALA A 79 16.68 -10.69 -10.97
C ALA A 79 17.64 -11.91 -11.02
N PHE A 80 17.44 -12.82 -11.96
CA PHE A 80 18.23 -14.03 -12.10
C PHE A 80 19.50 -13.87 -12.93
N ASP A 81 19.69 -12.73 -13.60
CA ASP A 81 20.89 -12.49 -14.42
C ASP A 81 22.17 -12.61 -13.56
N LEU A 82 22.19 -11.95 -12.41
CA LEU A 82 23.34 -11.97 -11.52
C LEU A 82 23.67 -13.36 -10.96
N PRO A 83 22.73 -14.12 -10.37
CA PRO A 83 23.04 -15.47 -9.87
C PRO A 83 23.44 -16.44 -11.01
N ILE A 84 22.93 -16.29 -12.23
CA ILE A 84 23.39 -17.08 -13.39
C ILE A 84 24.87 -16.73 -13.70
N ALA A 85 25.21 -15.44 -13.76
CA ALA A 85 26.59 -15.00 -14.01
C ALA A 85 27.54 -15.49 -12.92
N VAL A 86 27.14 -15.42 -11.65
CA VAL A 86 27.95 -15.93 -10.50
C VAL A 86 28.17 -17.43 -10.62
N GLY A 87 27.14 -18.20 -11.00
CA GLY A 87 27.27 -19.64 -11.25
C GLY A 87 28.26 -19.96 -12.36
N LEU A 88 28.21 -19.23 -13.48
CA LEU A 88 29.18 -19.37 -14.57
C LEU A 88 30.60 -19.00 -14.13
N LEU A 89 30.77 -17.89 -13.40
CA LEU A 89 32.08 -17.49 -12.85
C LEU A 89 32.64 -18.55 -11.90
N ARG A 90 31.79 -19.20 -11.10
CA ARG A 90 32.21 -20.31 -10.22
C ARG A 90 32.63 -21.53 -11.03
N ASP A 91 31.88 -21.95 -12.04
CA ASP A 91 32.22 -23.08 -12.92
C ASP A 91 33.53 -22.83 -13.72
N MET A 92 33.86 -21.54 -13.94
CA MET A 92 35.14 -21.10 -14.52
C MET A 92 36.27 -20.99 -13.47
N GLU A 93 36.02 -21.42 -12.22
CA GLU A 93 36.98 -21.38 -11.09
C GLU A 93 37.43 -19.95 -10.70
N LEU A 94 36.67 -18.92 -11.05
CA LEU A 94 36.96 -17.51 -10.74
C LEU A 94 36.36 -17.07 -9.39
N VAL A 95 35.44 -17.84 -8.81
CA VAL A 95 34.80 -17.58 -7.49
C VAL A 95 34.99 -18.79 -6.59
N PRO A 96 35.42 -18.63 -5.34
CA PRO A 96 35.57 -19.74 -4.38
C PRO A 96 34.18 -20.24 -3.94
N GLU A 97 34.06 -21.54 -3.63
CA GLU A 97 32.78 -22.16 -3.26
C GLU A 97 32.27 -21.61 -1.91
N GLU A 98 33.16 -21.31 -1.00
CA GLU A 98 32.88 -20.77 0.33
C GLU A 98 32.17 -19.41 0.24
N ALA A 99 32.39 -18.63 -0.82
CA ALA A 99 31.77 -17.34 -1.03
C ALA A 99 30.27 -17.45 -1.37
N LEU A 100 29.83 -18.62 -1.84
CA LEU A 100 28.42 -18.89 -2.18
C LEU A 100 27.62 -19.42 -0.98
N GLN A 101 28.29 -19.92 0.06
CA GLN A 101 27.62 -20.48 1.24
C GLN A 101 26.84 -19.41 1.99
N ASP A 102 25.61 -19.75 2.39
CA ASP A 102 24.68 -18.85 3.11
C ASP A 102 24.50 -17.48 2.44
N THR A 103 24.73 -17.40 1.11
CA THR A 103 24.66 -16.15 0.33
C THR A 103 23.59 -16.25 -0.73
N LEU A 104 22.72 -15.25 -0.80
CA LEU A 104 21.68 -15.10 -1.81
C LEU A 104 22.05 -13.95 -2.76
N PHE A 105 21.86 -14.17 -4.07
CA PHE A 105 22.21 -13.23 -5.12
C PHE A 105 20.98 -12.77 -5.90
N LEU A 106 20.85 -11.46 -6.12
CA LEU A 106 19.82 -10.82 -6.92
C LEU A 106 20.40 -9.68 -7.75
N GLY A 107 20.02 -9.59 -9.01
CA GLY A 107 20.40 -8.44 -9.85
C GLY A 107 20.08 -8.66 -11.32
N GLU A 108 19.71 -7.60 -11.99
CA GLU A 108 19.63 -7.55 -13.45
C GLU A 108 20.98 -7.10 -14.00
N LEU A 109 21.44 -7.66 -15.11
CA LEU A 109 22.69 -7.27 -15.76
C LEU A 109 22.42 -6.34 -16.95
N GLY A 110 23.05 -5.18 -16.93
CA GLY A 110 23.25 -4.37 -18.11
C GLY A 110 24.30 -5.02 -19.03
N LEU A 111 24.21 -4.79 -20.34
CA LEU A 111 25.14 -5.33 -21.33
C LEU A 111 26.60 -4.90 -21.11
N ASN A 112 26.82 -3.84 -20.34
CA ASN A 112 28.15 -3.34 -19.92
C ASN A 112 28.67 -3.96 -18.63
N GLY A 113 27.94 -4.94 -18.04
CA GLY A 113 28.30 -5.55 -16.76
C GLY A 113 27.83 -4.79 -15.52
N GLU A 114 27.06 -3.71 -15.69
CA GLU A 114 26.41 -2.98 -14.60
C GLU A 114 25.30 -3.83 -13.97
N ILE A 115 25.17 -3.78 -12.63
CA ILE A 115 24.14 -4.48 -11.87
C ILE A 115 23.01 -3.48 -11.56
N LYS A 116 21.84 -3.73 -12.16
CA LYS A 116 20.68 -2.84 -12.13
C LYS A 116 19.65 -3.25 -11.10
N LYS A 117 18.89 -2.26 -10.62
CA LYS A 117 17.78 -2.40 -9.67
C LYS A 117 16.80 -3.49 -10.08
N VAL A 118 16.35 -4.29 -9.11
CA VAL A 118 15.31 -5.31 -9.25
C VAL A 118 14.14 -5.05 -8.31
N LYS A 119 13.01 -5.71 -8.57
CA LYS A 119 11.77 -5.56 -7.78
C LYS A 119 11.66 -6.66 -6.74
N GLY A 120 10.93 -6.35 -5.64
CA GLY A 120 10.59 -7.35 -4.64
C GLY A 120 11.73 -7.75 -3.72
N VAL A 121 12.74 -6.89 -3.55
CA VAL A 121 13.91 -7.21 -2.72
C VAL A 121 13.52 -7.36 -1.25
N LEU A 122 12.67 -6.48 -0.71
CA LEU A 122 12.28 -6.57 0.70
C LEU A 122 11.63 -7.91 1.07
N PRO A 123 10.57 -8.41 0.41
CA PRO A 123 10.01 -9.72 0.72
C PRO A 123 11.01 -10.87 0.48
N ILE A 124 11.91 -10.75 -0.48
CA ILE A 124 12.97 -11.74 -0.71
C ILE A 124 13.94 -11.80 0.47
N VAL A 125 14.40 -10.64 0.95
CA VAL A 125 15.34 -10.58 2.09
C VAL A 125 14.66 -11.05 3.38
N GLN A 126 13.37 -10.76 3.58
CA GLN A 126 12.59 -11.31 4.69
C GLN A 126 12.54 -12.85 4.66
N GLU A 127 12.35 -13.44 3.49
CA GLU A 127 12.33 -14.90 3.32
C GLU A 127 13.73 -15.50 3.49
N ALA A 128 14.77 -14.83 2.98
CA ALA A 128 16.17 -15.23 3.17
C ALA A 128 16.55 -15.30 4.65
N ALA A 129 16.15 -14.28 5.44
CA ALA A 129 16.39 -14.27 6.89
C ALA A 129 15.72 -15.45 7.60
N LYS A 130 14.48 -15.76 7.27
CA LYS A 130 13.73 -16.91 7.83
C LYS A 130 14.36 -18.25 7.45
N SER A 131 14.98 -18.31 6.27
CA SER A 131 15.62 -19.51 5.72
C SER A 131 17.08 -19.72 6.18
N GLY A 132 17.60 -18.85 7.07
CA GLY A 132 18.95 -18.96 7.62
C GLY A 132 20.07 -18.42 6.72
N ILE A 133 19.74 -17.71 5.64
CA ILE A 133 20.71 -17.01 4.80
C ILE A 133 21.34 -15.87 5.61
N ARG A 134 22.66 -15.75 5.59
CA ARG A 134 23.40 -14.76 6.36
C ARG A 134 23.78 -13.52 5.55
N ARG A 135 23.92 -13.66 4.24
CA ARG A 135 24.35 -12.59 3.35
C ARG A 135 23.46 -12.50 2.13
N VAL A 136 23.13 -11.27 1.73
CA VAL A 136 22.45 -11.02 0.46
C VAL A 136 23.27 -10.05 -0.39
N VAL A 137 23.45 -10.39 -1.65
CA VAL A 137 24.09 -9.57 -2.67
C VAL A 137 23.00 -9.01 -3.56
N VAL A 138 22.88 -7.69 -3.57
CA VAL A 138 21.82 -6.97 -4.29
C VAL A 138 22.43 -5.78 -5.06
N PRO A 139 21.72 -5.25 -6.08
CA PRO A 139 22.14 -3.99 -6.70
C PRO A 139 22.30 -2.87 -5.67
N GLY A 140 23.27 -1.98 -5.85
CA GLY A 140 23.53 -0.86 -4.94
C GLY A 140 22.28 -0.02 -4.66
N GLU A 141 21.43 0.19 -5.68
CA GLU A 141 20.15 0.91 -5.55
C GLU A 141 19.13 0.20 -4.62
N ASN A 142 19.23 -1.13 -4.45
CA ASN A 142 18.36 -1.90 -3.57
C ASN A 142 18.97 -2.12 -2.17
N ALA A 143 20.22 -1.74 -1.95
CA ALA A 143 20.94 -2.07 -0.71
C ALA A 143 20.27 -1.48 0.54
N MET A 144 19.77 -0.25 0.45
CA MET A 144 19.04 0.41 1.54
C MET A 144 17.75 -0.33 1.91
N GLU A 145 16.97 -0.76 0.90
CA GLU A 145 15.75 -1.55 1.06
C GLU A 145 16.04 -2.90 1.74
N ALA A 146 17.11 -3.57 1.32
CA ALA A 146 17.53 -4.86 1.88
C ALA A 146 17.99 -4.75 3.34
N ALA A 147 18.69 -3.66 3.69
CA ALA A 147 19.31 -3.47 5.01
C ALA A 147 18.32 -3.20 6.14
N VAL A 148 17.04 -2.97 5.83
CA VAL A 148 15.98 -2.80 6.84
C VAL A 148 15.74 -4.08 7.64
N ILE A 149 16.04 -5.25 7.07
CA ILE A 149 15.83 -6.55 7.72
C ILE A 149 17.01 -6.88 8.63
N PRO A 150 16.79 -7.02 9.95
CA PRO A 150 17.86 -7.30 10.88
C PRO A 150 18.41 -8.73 10.70
N GLY A 151 19.68 -8.93 11.08
CA GLY A 151 20.32 -10.24 11.09
C GLY A 151 20.86 -10.73 9.74
N ILE A 152 20.80 -9.91 8.70
CA ILE A 152 21.38 -10.18 7.38
C ILE A 152 22.47 -9.16 7.05
N THR A 153 23.59 -9.64 6.52
CA THR A 153 24.62 -8.78 5.94
C THR A 153 24.25 -8.46 4.50
N VAL A 154 24.14 -7.18 4.18
CA VAL A 154 23.77 -6.71 2.82
C VAL A 154 25.02 -6.23 2.09
N TRP A 155 25.23 -6.75 0.90
CA TRP A 155 26.22 -6.29 -0.05
C TRP A 155 25.54 -5.61 -1.23
N GLY A 156 25.62 -4.30 -1.31
CA GLY A 156 25.19 -3.50 -2.45
C GLY A 156 26.31 -3.40 -3.48
N VAL A 157 26.09 -3.89 -4.69
CA VAL A 157 27.09 -3.95 -5.75
C VAL A 157 26.59 -3.27 -7.02
N ASN A 158 27.51 -2.64 -7.78
CA ASN A 158 27.16 -1.88 -8.98
C ASN A 158 27.64 -2.52 -10.27
N CYS A 159 28.66 -3.40 -10.24
CA CYS A 159 29.14 -4.11 -11.44
C CYS A 159 29.72 -5.50 -11.09
N LEU A 160 29.82 -6.35 -12.12
CA LEU A 160 30.35 -7.71 -11.98
C LEU A 160 31.79 -7.75 -11.48
N ASN A 161 32.64 -6.82 -11.91
CA ASN A 161 34.05 -6.78 -11.53
C ASN A 161 34.23 -6.47 -10.04
N ASP A 162 33.43 -5.54 -9.49
CA ASP A 162 33.44 -5.19 -8.07
C ASP A 162 32.95 -6.37 -7.22
N LEU A 163 31.89 -7.05 -7.69
CA LEU A 163 31.39 -8.25 -7.04
C LEU A 163 32.46 -9.37 -7.01
N LEU A 164 33.10 -9.64 -8.14
CA LEU A 164 34.14 -10.68 -8.22
C LEU A 164 35.31 -10.38 -7.29
N ALA A 165 35.76 -9.12 -7.26
CA ALA A 165 36.79 -8.69 -6.32
C ALA A 165 36.37 -8.97 -4.86
N ALA A 166 35.13 -8.62 -4.50
CA ALA A 166 34.60 -8.84 -3.15
C ALA A 166 34.45 -10.32 -2.78
N LEU A 167 34.07 -11.19 -3.71
CA LEU A 167 33.94 -12.64 -3.47
C LEU A 167 35.26 -13.36 -3.31
N ASN A 168 36.34 -12.83 -3.89
CA ASN A 168 37.69 -13.44 -3.85
C ASN A 168 38.55 -12.96 -2.66
N HIS A 169 38.20 -11.84 -2.02
CA HIS A 169 38.94 -11.34 -0.86
C HIS A 169 38.21 -11.70 0.44
N SER A 170 38.87 -12.48 1.30
CA SER A 170 38.32 -12.91 2.60
C SER A 170 38.27 -11.81 3.66
N GLU A 171 38.87 -10.67 3.44
CA GLU A 171 38.87 -9.50 4.31
C GLU A 171 38.37 -8.26 3.56
N LEU A 172 37.56 -7.53 4.25
CA LEU A 172 36.78 -6.35 3.89
C LEU A 172 37.59 -5.13 3.40
N GLU A 173 38.49 -5.24 2.49
CA GLU A 173 39.03 -4.11 1.70
C GLU A 173 38.02 -3.73 0.57
N THR A 174 36.76 -3.51 0.95
CA THR A 174 35.73 -3.31 -0.03
C THR A 174 35.16 -1.90 0.04
N GLU A 175 35.98 -0.89 -0.29
CA GLU A 175 35.45 0.41 -0.75
C GLU A 175 34.46 0.27 -1.92
N LYS A 176 34.43 -0.90 -2.58
CA LYS A 176 33.61 -1.20 -3.76
C LYS A 176 32.26 -1.84 -3.45
N VAL A 177 32.03 -2.32 -2.23
CA VAL A 177 30.77 -2.92 -1.80
C VAL A 177 30.11 -2.04 -0.75
N TYR A 178 28.94 -1.54 -1.07
CA TYR A 178 28.16 -0.72 -0.15
C TYR A 178 27.45 -1.62 0.89
N GLN A 179 27.79 -1.44 2.17
CA GLN A 179 27.19 -2.16 3.29
C GLN A 179 26.40 -1.20 4.18
N PRO A 180 25.13 -0.92 3.87
CA PRO A 180 24.33 -0.04 4.70
C PRO A 180 24.06 -0.64 6.08
N ARG A 181 24.22 0.17 7.13
CA ARG A 181 23.82 -0.16 8.50
C ARG A 181 22.66 0.73 8.88
N ILE A 182 21.45 0.19 8.90
CA ILE A 182 20.21 0.93 9.13
C ILE A 182 19.50 0.33 10.33
N ARG A 183 18.96 1.21 11.17
CA ARG A 183 17.94 0.83 12.16
C ARG A 183 16.60 1.33 11.66
N ALA A 184 15.68 0.40 11.43
CA ALA A 184 14.36 0.72 10.91
C ALA A 184 13.57 1.69 11.81
N GLU A 185 13.80 1.61 13.13
CA GLU A 185 13.17 2.49 14.12
C GLU A 185 13.61 3.95 13.97
N ASP A 186 14.88 4.20 13.61
CA ASP A 186 15.41 5.56 13.43
C ASP A 186 14.78 6.21 12.19
N LEU A 187 14.62 5.45 11.10
CA LEU A 187 13.93 5.92 9.89
C LEU A 187 12.47 6.31 10.16
N LEU A 188 11.77 5.57 11.02
CA LEU A 188 10.38 5.88 11.38
C LEU A 188 10.29 7.19 12.17
N ARG A 189 11.26 7.48 13.04
CA ARG A 189 11.31 8.75 13.81
C ARG A 189 11.59 9.95 12.89
N GLU A 190 12.51 9.81 11.94
CA GLU A 190 12.86 10.87 10.99
C GLU A 190 11.72 11.14 9.98
N GLY A 191 10.96 10.11 9.60
CA GLY A 191 9.89 10.20 8.60
C GLY A 191 8.65 11.00 9.04
N THR A 192 8.55 11.41 10.31
CA THR A 192 7.38 12.13 10.85
C THR A 192 7.29 13.60 10.45
N GLY A 193 8.32 14.19 9.85
CA GLY A 193 8.52 15.64 9.70
C GLY A 193 8.17 16.29 8.35
N GLN A 194 7.55 15.60 7.37
CA GLN A 194 7.23 16.27 6.09
C GLN A 194 5.83 16.87 6.04
N ASP A 195 5.74 17.98 5.35
CA ASP A 195 4.58 18.82 5.17
C ASP A 195 3.49 18.14 4.31
N THR A 196 2.43 17.66 4.97
CA THR A 196 1.17 17.23 4.32
C THR A 196 0.17 18.38 4.25
N GLY A 197 0.60 19.60 4.58
CA GLY A 197 -0.26 20.75 4.82
C GLY A 197 -0.97 20.69 6.19
N ASP A 198 -1.30 21.83 6.75
CA ASP A 198 -2.00 21.91 8.03
C ASP A 198 -3.51 22.12 7.80
N PHE A 199 -4.35 21.50 8.62
CA PHE A 199 -5.79 21.76 8.65
C PHE A 199 -6.15 23.21 9.00
N ARG A 200 -5.26 23.98 9.62
CA ARG A 200 -5.39 25.44 9.79
C ARG A 200 -5.53 26.19 8.46
N GLU A 201 -4.98 25.67 7.38
CA GLU A 201 -5.08 26.27 6.04
C GLU A 201 -6.45 26.07 5.40
N VAL A 202 -7.24 25.14 5.94
CA VAL A 202 -8.64 24.92 5.51
C VAL A 202 -9.51 25.92 6.27
N ALA A 203 -9.82 27.03 5.63
CA ALA A 203 -10.67 28.07 6.24
C ALA A 203 -12.11 27.57 6.39
N GLY A 204 -12.69 27.73 7.58
CA GLY A 204 -14.02 27.22 7.88
C GLY A 204 -14.11 25.69 7.73
N GLN A 205 -15.23 25.21 7.15
CA GLN A 205 -15.48 23.78 6.88
C GLN A 205 -15.42 22.90 8.14
N GLU A 206 -15.94 23.40 9.27
CA GLU A 206 -15.86 22.72 10.57
C GLU A 206 -16.41 21.29 10.53
N ASN A 207 -17.55 21.09 9.83
CA ASN A 207 -18.14 19.75 9.67
C ASN A 207 -17.22 18.80 8.90
N ALA A 208 -16.51 19.30 7.87
CA ALA A 208 -15.58 18.48 7.10
C ALA A 208 -14.31 18.16 7.90
N LYS A 209 -13.79 19.10 8.70
CA LYS A 209 -12.68 18.88 9.63
C LYS A 209 -13.06 17.84 10.69
N ARG A 210 -14.25 17.98 11.31
CA ARG A 210 -14.75 17.03 12.30
C ARG A 210 -14.99 15.64 11.69
N GLY A 211 -15.58 15.57 10.50
CA GLY A 211 -15.73 14.33 9.76
C GLY A 211 -14.39 13.66 9.43
N ALA A 212 -13.37 14.43 9.02
CA ALA A 212 -12.03 13.93 8.79
C ALA A 212 -11.36 13.39 10.07
N GLU A 213 -11.57 14.06 11.21
CA GLU A 213 -11.09 13.63 12.53
C GLU A 213 -11.73 12.30 12.95
N ILE A 214 -13.06 12.18 12.82
CA ILE A 214 -13.79 10.94 13.13
C ILE A 214 -13.34 9.82 12.18
N ALA A 215 -13.22 10.10 10.87
CA ALA A 215 -12.74 9.15 9.88
C ALA A 215 -11.33 8.64 10.22
N ALA A 216 -10.42 9.53 10.59
CA ALA A 216 -9.06 9.20 10.98
C ALA A 216 -9.02 8.43 12.32
N ALA A 217 -9.83 8.79 13.30
CA ALA A 217 -9.88 8.13 14.60
C ALA A 217 -10.45 6.72 14.53
N GLY A 218 -11.60 6.53 13.87
CA GLY A 218 -12.31 5.25 13.81
C GLY A 218 -11.98 4.38 12.58
N PHE A 219 -11.15 4.85 11.65
CA PHE A 219 -10.90 4.23 10.35
C PHE A 219 -12.19 4.09 9.53
N HIS A 220 -12.98 5.17 9.49
CA HIS A 220 -14.25 5.25 8.77
C HIS A 220 -14.09 5.81 7.36
N ASN A 221 -14.88 5.30 6.42
CA ASN A 221 -14.94 5.82 5.07
C ASN A 221 -15.76 7.12 5.02
N LEU A 222 -15.25 8.12 4.30
CA LEU A 222 -15.78 9.49 4.26
C LEU A 222 -16.21 9.88 2.84
N LEU A 223 -17.43 10.39 2.69
CA LEU A 223 -17.91 11.06 1.47
C LEU A 223 -18.10 12.55 1.73
N MET A 224 -17.52 13.36 0.88
CA MET A 224 -17.64 14.82 0.89
C MET A 224 -18.50 15.28 -0.30
N ILE A 225 -19.58 15.99 -0.03
CA ILE A 225 -20.50 16.54 -1.06
C ILE A 225 -20.45 18.06 -0.99
N GLY A 226 -20.30 18.71 -2.14
CA GLY A 226 -20.32 20.17 -2.16
C GLY A 226 -19.99 20.73 -3.54
N PRO A 227 -20.25 22.02 -3.78
CA PRO A 227 -19.97 22.65 -5.05
C PRO A 227 -18.47 22.63 -5.41
N PRO A 228 -18.12 22.87 -6.66
CA PRO A 228 -16.72 22.98 -7.06
C PRO A 228 -16.01 24.12 -6.31
N GLY A 229 -14.74 23.94 -5.99
CA GLY A 229 -13.90 24.97 -5.36
C GLY A 229 -14.06 25.15 -3.84
N VAL A 230 -14.88 24.33 -3.14
CA VAL A 230 -15.09 24.46 -1.67
C VAL A 230 -14.00 23.79 -0.81
N GLY A 231 -12.95 23.23 -1.41
CA GLY A 231 -11.82 22.66 -0.66
C GLY A 231 -11.88 21.15 -0.39
N LYS A 232 -12.75 20.38 -1.06
CA LYS A 232 -12.85 18.91 -0.87
C LYS A 232 -11.52 18.19 -0.99
N SER A 233 -10.79 18.41 -2.08
CA SER A 233 -9.47 17.79 -2.33
C SER A 233 -8.41 18.29 -1.35
N MET A 234 -8.54 19.54 -0.86
CA MET A 234 -7.68 20.12 0.17
C MET A 234 -7.85 19.39 1.52
N VAL A 235 -9.08 19.12 1.94
CA VAL A 235 -9.39 18.33 3.15
C VAL A 235 -8.84 16.92 2.99
N ALA A 236 -9.14 16.24 1.86
CA ALA A 236 -8.69 14.87 1.62
C ALA A 236 -7.16 14.72 1.69
N GLY A 237 -6.41 15.64 1.08
CA GLY A 237 -4.95 15.62 1.06
C GLY A 237 -4.29 15.82 2.43
N ARG A 238 -5.02 16.37 3.42
CA ARG A 238 -4.53 16.57 4.78
C ARG A 238 -4.81 15.41 5.74
N ILE A 239 -5.77 14.51 5.40
CA ILE A 239 -6.12 13.37 6.25
C ILE A 239 -4.91 12.47 6.58
N PRO A 240 -4.01 12.12 5.64
CA PRO A 240 -2.82 11.34 5.99
C PRO A 240 -1.97 11.99 7.08
N GLY A 241 -1.95 13.33 7.10
CA GLY A 241 -1.20 14.12 8.08
C GLY A 241 -1.73 14.05 9.51
N ILE A 242 -2.99 13.72 9.73
CA ILE A 242 -3.60 13.56 11.06
C ILE A 242 -3.69 12.10 11.50
N LEU A 243 -3.41 11.13 10.63
CA LEU A 243 -3.34 9.72 11.01
C LEU A 243 -2.13 9.47 11.93
N PRO A 244 -2.24 8.54 12.89
CA PRO A 244 -1.09 8.10 13.68
C PRO A 244 0.04 7.59 12.78
N PRO A 245 1.31 7.76 13.17
CA PRO A 245 2.45 7.26 12.39
C PRO A 245 2.34 5.75 12.16
N LEU A 246 2.99 5.27 11.10
CA LEU A 246 3.09 3.84 10.84
C LEU A 246 3.91 3.17 11.94
N THR A 247 3.46 2.02 12.42
CA THR A 247 4.31 1.11 13.19
C THR A 247 5.35 0.46 12.27
N LEU A 248 6.43 -0.09 12.83
CA LEU A 248 7.43 -0.82 12.03
C LEU A 248 6.80 -1.93 11.19
N LYS A 249 5.87 -2.69 11.78
CA LYS A 249 5.14 -3.75 11.08
C LYS A 249 4.34 -3.20 9.90
N GLU A 250 3.56 -2.13 10.12
CA GLU A 250 2.78 -1.49 9.05
C GLU A 250 3.68 -0.90 7.95
N SER A 251 4.81 -0.30 8.34
CA SER A 251 5.79 0.25 7.40
C SER A 251 6.41 -0.84 6.51
N LEU A 252 6.77 -1.99 7.09
CA LEU A 252 7.27 -3.15 6.34
C LEU A 252 6.20 -3.73 5.40
N GLU A 253 4.93 -3.82 5.83
CA GLU A 253 3.82 -4.26 4.98
C GLU A 253 3.66 -3.34 3.76
N VAL A 254 3.63 -2.02 3.98
CA VAL A 254 3.51 -1.02 2.91
C VAL A 254 4.73 -1.06 2.00
N THR A 255 5.94 -1.06 2.56
CA THR A 255 7.19 -1.10 1.78
C THR A 255 7.26 -2.35 0.92
N GLY A 256 6.82 -3.51 1.42
CA GLY A 256 6.75 -4.75 0.64
C GLY A 256 5.86 -4.63 -0.60
N ILE A 257 4.71 -3.93 -0.49
CA ILE A 257 3.83 -3.67 -1.65
C ILE A 257 4.54 -2.78 -2.67
N PHE A 258 5.18 -1.69 -2.22
CA PHE A 258 5.92 -0.77 -3.10
C PHE A 258 7.14 -1.44 -3.76
N SER A 259 7.85 -2.29 -3.02
CA SER A 259 8.96 -3.10 -3.51
C SER A 259 8.55 -4.00 -4.67
N VAL A 260 7.49 -4.80 -4.48
CA VAL A 260 6.94 -5.70 -5.51
C VAL A 260 6.39 -4.94 -6.71
N ALA A 261 5.75 -3.79 -6.47
CA ALA A 261 5.30 -2.91 -7.55
C ALA A 261 6.45 -2.27 -8.33
N GLY A 262 7.67 -2.21 -7.74
CA GLY A 262 8.82 -1.50 -8.29
C GLY A 262 8.68 0.02 -8.17
N LEU A 263 7.93 0.49 -7.18
CA LEU A 263 7.61 1.91 -6.95
C LEU A 263 8.31 2.48 -5.71
N LEU A 264 9.21 1.72 -5.08
CA LEU A 264 10.01 2.24 -3.99
C LEU A 264 11.00 3.28 -4.54
N PRO A 265 10.97 4.53 -4.05
CA PRO A 265 11.87 5.57 -4.53
C PRO A 265 13.34 5.19 -4.37
N PRO A 266 14.22 5.63 -5.28
CA PRO A 266 15.66 5.38 -5.16
C PRO A 266 16.22 5.90 -3.82
N GLY A 267 17.05 5.08 -3.15
CA GLY A 267 17.67 5.44 -1.87
C GLY A 267 16.73 5.41 -0.67
N GLN A 268 15.44 5.13 -0.84
CA GLN A 268 14.50 4.98 0.26
C GLN A 268 14.48 3.54 0.75
N ALA A 269 14.77 3.35 2.04
CA ALA A 269 14.80 2.04 2.68
C ALA A 269 13.40 1.56 3.10
N LEU A 270 12.58 2.47 3.60
CA LEU A 270 11.24 2.22 4.14
C LEU A 270 10.25 3.30 3.71
N ILE A 271 8.99 2.91 3.51
CA ILE A 271 7.87 3.86 3.48
C ILE A 271 7.49 4.17 4.93
N THR A 272 7.82 5.36 5.39
CA THR A 272 7.61 5.81 6.77
C THR A 272 6.33 6.59 6.97
N ARG A 273 5.60 6.86 5.89
CA ARG A 273 4.38 7.67 5.87
C ARG A 273 3.20 6.89 5.36
N ARG A 274 2.03 7.28 5.83
CA ARG A 274 0.78 6.72 5.34
C ARG A 274 0.58 7.11 3.87
N PRO A 275 0.42 6.13 2.97
CA PRO A 275 0.20 6.40 1.55
C PRO A 275 -1.07 7.24 1.30
N PHE A 276 -0.98 8.11 0.31
CA PHE A 276 -2.13 8.83 -0.24
C PHE A 276 -2.18 8.61 -1.75
N TYR A 277 -3.24 7.96 -2.22
CA TYR A 277 -3.44 7.72 -3.64
C TYR A 277 -4.74 8.36 -4.11
N ALA A 278 -4.64 9.17 -5.16
CA ALA A 278 -5.75 9.88 -5.77
C ALA A 278 -5.83 9.54 -7.28
N PRO A 279 -6.39 8.37 -7.65
CA PRO A 279 -6.54 8.01 -9.04
C PRO A 279 -7.52 8.94 -9.75
N HIS A 280 -7.20 9.30 -11.00
CA HIS A 280 -8.13 10.01 -11.86
C HIS A 280 -9.33 9.11 -12.23
N HIS A 281 -10.53 9.66 -12.42
CA HIS A 281 -11.76 8.90 -12.70
C HIS A 281 -11.68 8.04 -13.99
N THR A 282 -10.74 8.32 -14.91
CA THR A 282 -10.50 7.52 -16.11
C THR A 282 -9.67 6.25 -15.87
N VAL A 283 -9.25 6.00 -14.62
CA VAL A 283 -8.46 4.81 -14.26
C VAL A 283 -9.16 3.52 -14.71
N THR A 284 -8.36 2.54 -15.16
CA THR A 284 -8.89 1.21 -15.50
C THR A 284 -9.05 0.36 -14.24
N GLN A 285 -9.95 -0.65 -14.29
CA GLN A 285 -10.14 -1.58 -13.18
C GLN A 285 -8.82 -2.30 -12.82
N ALA A 286 -8.02 -2.68 -13.82
CA ALA A 286 -6.74 -3.34 -13.59
C ALA A 286 -5.71 -2.42 -12.91
N ALA A 287 -5.70 -1.13 -13.19
CA ALA A 287 -4.83 -0.18 -12.53
C ALA A 287 -5.28 0.12 -11.09
N LEU A 288 -6.61 0.19 -10.85
CA LEU A 288 -7.15 0.45 -9.52
C LEU A 288 -7.04 -0.77 -8.61
N ILE A 289 -7.52 -1.93 -9.06
CA ILE A 289 -7.62 -3.15 -8.25
C ILE A 289 -6.33 -3.98 -8.30
N GLY A 290 -5.68 -3.98 -9.45
CA GLY A 290 -4.52 -4.80 -9.74
C GLY A 290 -4.78 -5.78 -10.87
N GLY A 291 -3.71 -6.27 -11.48
CA GLY A 291 -3.77 -7.15 -12.64
C GLY A 291 -2.47 -7.19 -13.43
N GLY A 292 -2.58 -7.47 -14.70
CA GLY A 292 -1.45 -7.61 -15.63
C GLY A 292 -1.38 -8.99 -16.27
N SER A 293 -0.48 -9.14 -17.24
CA SER A 293 -0.12 -10.43 -17.86
C SER A 293 0.94 -11.13 -16.98
N GLY A 294 0.84 -12.43 -16.81
CA GLY A 294 1.75 -13.20 -15.94
C GLY A 294 1.34 -13.16 -14.47
N ILE A 295 2.30 -12.91 -13.55
CA ILE A 295 2.02 -12.72 -12.12
C ILE A 295 1.34 -11.37 -11.93
N PRO A 296 0.11 -11.34 -11.34
CA PRO A 296 -0.62 -10.09 -11.14
C PRO A 296 0.18 -9.09 -10.29
N ARG A 297 0.12 -7.81 -10.65
CA ARG A 297 0.74 -6.70 -9.89
C ARG A 297 -0.29 -6.03 -8.99
N PRO A 298 0.11 -5.45 -7.84
CA PRO A 298 -0.79 -4.71 -6.96
C PRO A 298 -1.31 -3.46 -7.66
N GLY A 299 -2.59 -3.15 -7.45
CA GLY A 299 -3.23 -1.92 -7.91
C GLY A 299 -3.16 -0.79 -6.88
N MET A 300 -3.76 0.36 -7.22
CA MET A 300 -3.75 1.55 -6.37
C MET A 300 -4.42 1.33 -5.02
N VAL A 301 -5.43 0.44 -4.93
CA VAL A 301 -6.06 0.06 -3.65
C VAL A 301 -5.07 -0.61 -2.70
N SER A 302 -4.14 -1.41 -3.23
CA SER A 302 -3.07 -2.03 -2.43
C SER A 302 -1.94 -1.06 -2.13
N LEU A 303 -1.63 -0.15 -3.04
CA LEU A 303 -0.66 0.92 -2.81
C LEU A 303 -1.15 1.93 -1.75
N ALA A 304 -2.48 2.09 -1.60
CA ALA A 304 -3.10 2.90 -0.54
C ALA A 304 -3.18 2.18 0.82
N HIS A 305 -2.68 0.94 0.92
CA HIS A 305 -2.71 0.15 2.15
C HIS A 305 -2.16 0.92 3.35
N ARG A 306 -2.84 0.86 4.50
CA ARG A 306 -2.54 1.62 5.73
C ARG A 306 -2.60 3.14 5.60
N GLY A 307 -3.16 3.65 4.50
CA GLY A 307 -3.27 5.06 4.19
C GLY A 307 -4.66 5.46 3.73
N VAL A 308 -4.71 6.35 2.75
CA VAL A 308 -5.92 6.96 2.22
C VAL A 308 -6.02 6.73 0.71
N LEU A 309 -7.15 6.22 0.26
CA LEU A 309 -7.54 6.23 -1.15
C LEU A 309 -8.56 7.35 -1.36
N PHE A 310 -8.19 8.35 -2.17
CA PHE A 310 -9.06 9.48 -2.49
C PHE A 310 -9.66 9.34 -3.88
N LEU A 311 -10.98 9.29 -3.98
CA LEU A 311 -11.71 9.27 -5.24
C LEU A 311 -12.43 10.62 -5.42
N ASP A 312 -11.84 11.51 -6.21
CA ASP A 312 -12.50 12.76 -6.59
C ASP A 312 -13.48 12.54 -7.73
N GLU A 313 -14.54 13.36 -7.81
CA GLU A 313 -15.58 13.23 -8.83
C GLU A 313 -16.16 11.80 -8.88
N LEU A 314 -16.51 11.22 -7.74
CA LEU A 314 -16.96 9.84 -7.60
C LEU A 314 -17.98 9.37 -8.65
N PRO A 315 -19.02 10.16 -9.05
CA PRO A 315 -19.98 9.75 -10.07
C PRO A 315 -19.41 9.67 -11.50
N GLU A 316 -18.18 10.16 -11.74
CA GLU A 316 -17.54 10.09 -13.07
C GLU A 316 -16.70 8.82 -13.27
N PHE A 317 -16.45 8.05 -12.22
CA PHE A 317 -15.83 6.74 -12.35
C PHE A 317 -16.76 5.76 -13.08
N ARG A 318 -16.16 4.90 -13.91
CA ARG A 318 -16.93 3.84 -14.58
C ARG A 318 -17.51 2.87 -13.55
N LYS A 319 -18.74 2.42 -13.76
CA LYS A 319 -19.46 1.52 -12.85
C LYS A 319 -18.68 0.25 -12.51
N ASN A 320 -18.05 -0.39 -13.49
CA ASN A 320 -17.25 -1.60 -13.28
C ASN A 320 -16.02 -1.36 -12.39
N VAL A 321 -15.45 -0.15 -12.41
CA VAL A 321 -14.32 0.26 -11.57
C VAL A 321 -14.78 0.38 -10.13
N LEU A 322 -15.89 1.07 -9.88
CA LEU A 322 -16.50 1.19 -8.55
C LEU A 322 -16.97 -0.15 -8.00
N ASP A 323 -17.61 -0.98 -8.84
CA ASP A 323 -18.06 -2.32 -8.41
C ASP A 323 -16.87 -3.22 -7.99
N GLY A 324 -15.69 -3.03 -8.60
CA GLY A 324 -14.46 -3.70 -8.20
C GLY A 324 -13.96 -3.31 -6.81
N MET A 325 -14.37 -2.14 -6.29
CA MET A 325 -14.01 -1.66 -4.94
C MET A 325 -14.73 -2.41 -3.81
N ARG A 326 -15.81 -3.15 -4.09
CA ARG A 326 -16.61 -3.82 -3.05
C ARG A 326 -15.77 -4.78 -2.21
N GLN A 327 -15.01 -5.67 -2.87
CA GLN A 327 -14.19 -6.65 -2.16
C GLN A 327 -13.10 -5.99 -1.30
N PRO A 328 -12.26 -5.06 -1.81
CA PRO A 328 -11.25 -4.40 -0.98
C PRO A 328 -11.85 -3.63 0.20
N MET A 329 -13.03 -3.03 0.06
CA MET A 329 -13.68 -2.30 1.16
C MET A 329 -14.27 -3.23 2.24
N GLU A 330 -14.66 -4.48 1.89
CA GLU A 330 -15.21 -5.45 2.85
C GLU A 330 -14.14 -6.31 3.49
N GLU A 331 -13.29 -6.91 2.66
CA GLU A 331 -12.32 -7.93 3.09
C GLU A 331 -10.94 -7.34 3.42
N ARG A 332 -10.71 -6.04 3.12
CA ARG A 332 -9.42 -5.35 3.27
C ARG A 332 -8.27 -6.04 2.55
N LYS A 333 -8.60 -6.80 1.52
CA LYS A 333 -7.69 -7.50 0.62
C LYS A 333 -8.30 -7.62 -0.76
N VAL A 334 -7.44 -7.76 -1.75
CA VAL A 334 -7.79 -8.01 -3.14
C VAL A 334 -7.28 -9.38 -3.54
N GLN A 335 -8.13 -10.19 -4.14
CA GLN A 335 -7.74 -11.48 -4.73
C GLN A 335 -7.81 -11.37 -6.25
N ILE A 336 -6.67 -11.63 -6.90
CA ILE A 336 -6.56 -11.55 -8.35
C ILE A 336 -6.23 -12.94 -8.89
N ALA A 337 -7.21 -13.57 -9.53
CA ALA A 337 -7.04 -14.85 -10.19
C ALA A 337 -6.62 -14.67 -11.65
N ARG A 338 -5.60 -15.40 -12.09
CA ARG A 338 -5.11 -15.49 -13.48
C ARG A 338 -4.69 -16.92 -13.79
N SER A 339 -4.37 -17.19 -15.04
CA SER A 339 -3.87 -18.52 -15.46
C SER A 339 -2.59 -18.94 -14.71
N ALA A 340 -1.78 -17.98 -14.27
CA ALA A 340 -0.58 -18.20 -13.47
C ALA A 340 -0.86 -18.52 -11.98
N GLY A 341 -2.12 -18.44 -11.52
CA GLY A 341 -2.54 -18.67 -10.16
C GLY A 341 -3.30 -17.51 -9.53
N MET A 342 -3.55 -17.61 -8.24
CA MET A 342 -4.26 -16.59 -7.46
C MET A 342 -3.28 -15.88 -6.52
N VAL A 343 -3.29 -14.54 -6.58
CA VAL A 343 -2.48 -13.68 -5.71
C VAL A 343 -3.39 -12.83 -4.85
N THR A 344 -3.04 -12.69 -3.57
CA THR A 344 -3.74 -11.82 -2.63
C THR A 344 -2.85 -10.65 -2.23
N TYR A 345 -3.40 -9.44 -2.32
CA TYR A 345 -2.76 -8.22 -1.84
C TYR A 345 -3.60 -7.58 -0.73
N PRO A 346 -3.00 -7.05 0.33
CA PRO A 346 -3.73 -6.28 1.34
C PRO A 346 -4.20 -4.95 0.73
N SER A 347 -5.36 -4.47 1.20
CA SER A 347 -5.98 -3.22 0.75
C SER A 347 -6.77 -2.56 1.87
N ASP A 348 -6.13 -2.41 3.03
CA ASP A 348 -6.71 -1.81 4.21
C ASP A 348 -6.41 -0.31 4.21
N PHE A 349 -7.36 0.48 3.75
CA PHE A 349 -7.26 1.93 3.56
C PHE A 349 -8.54 2.62 4.02
N ILE A 350 -8.45 3.90 4.33
CA ILE A 350 -9.62 4.77 4.47
C ILE A 350 -10.01 5.25 3.07
N LEU A 351 -11.25 4.96 2.65
CA LEU A 351 -11.81 5.54 1.45
C LEU A 351 -12.28 6.96 1.78
N VAL A 352 -11.71 7.95 1.11
CA VAL A 352 -12.21 9.32 1.07
C VAL A 352 -12.73 9.57 -0.33
N ALA A 353 -14.00 9.90 -0.46
CA ALA A 353 -14.60 10.21 -1.74
C ALA A 353 -15.11 11.65 -1.76
N ALA A 354 -15.07 12.28 -2.92
CA ALA A 354 -15.64 13.61 -3.11
C ALA A 354 -16.55 13.63 -4.35
N MET A 355 -17.61 14.40 -4.27
CA MET A 355 -18.51 14.58 -5.39
C MET A 355 -19.18 15.95 -5.37
N ASN A 356 -19.68 16.37 -6.51
CA ASN A 356 -20.62 17.47 -6.61
C ASN A 356 -22.05 16.95 -6.39
N PRO A 357 -22.98 17.79 -5.90
CA PRO A 357 -24.36 17.38 -5.65
C PRO A 357 -25.18 17.15 -6.93
N CYS A 358 -24.73 17.63 -8.08
CA CYS A 358 -25.36 17.48 -9.38
C CYS A 358 -24.34 17.79 -10.50
N PRO A 359 -24.66 17.58 -11.79
CA PRO A 359 -23.74 17.89 -12.89
C PRO A 359 -23.23 19.34 -12.93
N CYS A 360 -24.03 20.34 -12.56
CA CYS A 360 -23.58 21.73 -12.49
C CYS A 360 -22.91 22.10 -11.16
N GLY A 361 -23.09 21.27 -10.12
CA GLY A 361 -22.44 21.44 -8.81
C GLY A 361 -23.18 22.29 -7.80
N TYR A 362 -24.37 22.83 -8.09
CA TYR A 362 -25.02 23.84 -7.25
C TYR A 362 -26.35 23.41 -6.61
N TYR A 363 -26.82 22.17 -6.83
CA TYR A 363 -28.01 21.66 -6.12
C TYR A 363 -27.73 21.58 -4.59
N PRO A 364 -28.67 21.93 -3.70
CA PRO A 364 -30.07 22.26 -3.93
C PRO A 364 -30.37 23.76 -4.21
N ASP A 365 -29.36 24.65 -4.28
CA ASP A 365 -29.54 26.07 -4.56
C ASP A 365 -30.14 26.30 -5.96
N ARG A 366 -31.46 26.43 -6.03
CA ARG A 366 -32.20 26.61 -7.29
C ARG A 366 -31.92 27.94 -7.99
N ASN A 367 -31.30 28.91 -7.33
CA ASN A 367 -30.86 30.15 -7.96
C ASN A 367 -29.66 29.95 -8.88
N LYS A 368 -28.80 28.98 -8.53
CA LYS A 368 -27.56 28.65 -9.26
C LYS A 368 -27.69 27.36 -10.06
N CYS A 369 -28.46 26.39 -9.54
CA CYS A 369 -28.61 25.08 -10.16
C CYS A 369 -29.59 25.11 -11.33
N ARG A 370 -29.11 24.72 -12.52
CA ARG A 370 -29.92 24.63 -13.75
C ARG A 370 -30.28 23.19 -14.13
N CYS A 371 -29.92 22.21 -13.31
CA CYS A 371 -30.18 20.80 -13.57
C CYS A 371 -31.67 20.48 -13.33
N THR A 372 -32.27 19.70 -14.23
CA THR A 372 -33.59 19.11 -14.03
C THR A 372 -33.48 17.94 -13.02
N GLN A 373 -34.62 17.63 -12.38
CA GLN A 373 -34.66 16.52 -11.41
C GLN A 373 -34.18 15.18 -12.01
N PRO A 374 -34.61 14.78 -13.23
CA PRO A 374 -34.07 13.54 -13.85
C PRO A 374 -32.57 13.57 -14.13
N GLN A 375 -31.98 14.75 -14.39
CA GLN A 375 -30.53 14.88 -14.56
C GLN A 375 -29.79 14.67 -13.24
N ILE A 376 -30.33 15.18 -12.13
CA ILE A 376 -29.76 14.99 -10.79
C ILE A 376 -29.83 13.50 -10.41
N GLU A 377 -31.00 12.87 -10.54
CA GLU A 377 -31.21 11.46 -10.23
C GLU A 377 -30.31 10.55 -11.07
N LYS A 378 -30.19 10.82 -12.37
CA LYS A 378 -29.26 10.07 -13.26
C LYS A 378 -27.81 10.24 -12.85
N TYR A 379 -27.41 11.41 -12.38
CA TYR A 379 -26.04 11.68 -11.92
C TYR A 379 -25.72 10.96 -10.62
N LEU A 380 -26.59 11.09 -9.62
CA LEU A 380 -26.45 10.43 -8.33
C LEU A 380 -26.57 8.90 -8.44
N GLY A 381 -27.46 8.42 -9.31
CA GLY A 381 -27.65 6.98 -9.58
C GLY A 381 -26.45 6.28 -10.27
N LYS A 382 -25.42 7.01 -10.70
CA LYS A 382 -24.16 6.41 -11.12
C LYS A 382 -23.44 5.71 -9.97
N ILE A 383 -23.62 6.16 -8.73
CA ILE A 383 -23.05 5.54 -7.54
C ILE A 383 -24.00 4.41 -7.11
N SER A 384 -23.49 3.19 -7.07
CA SER A 384 -24.32 2.04 -6.66
C SER A 384 -24.59 2.05 -5.15
N GLY A 385 -25.82 1.65 -4.76
CA GLY A 385 -26.20 1.52 -3.35
C GLY A 385 -25.18 0.75 -2.50
N PRO A 386 -24.66 -0.40 -2.98
CA PRO A 386 -23.62 -1.13 -2.26
C PRO A 386 -22.33 -0.35 -1.95
N ILE A 387 -21.95 0.65 -2.72
CA ILE A 387 -20.82 1.53 -2.40
C ILE A 387 -21.20 2.51 -1.29
N LEU A 388 -22.39 3.14 -1.42
CA LEU A 388 -22.91 4.05 -0.39
C LEU A 388 -23.10 3.37 0.96
N ASP A 389 -23.51 2.11 0.96
CA ASP A 389 -23.63 1.30 2.18
C ASP A 389 -22.31 1.10 2.94
N ARG A 390 -21.17 1.29 2.27
CA ARG A 390 -19.83 1.15 2.85
C ARG A 390 -19.16 2.47 3.22
N ILE A 391 -19.85 3.57 2.97
CA ILE A 391 -19.42 4.91 3.40
C ILE A 391 -20.05 5.16 4.76
N ASP A 392 -19.22 5.36 5.77
CA ASP A 392 -19.66 5.54 7.15
C ASP A 392 -20.11 6.99 7.42
N LEU A 393 -19.38 7.94 6.86
CA LEU A 393 -19.55 9.36 7.11
C LEU A 393 -19.85 10.10 5.80
N CYS A 394 -20.86 10.94 5.82
CA CYS A 394 -21.18 11.85 4.73
C CYS A 394 -21.20 13.28 5.27
N VAL A 395 -20.40 14.17 4.68
CA VAL A 395 -20.32 15.58 5.07
C VAL A 395 -20.62 16.50 3.89
N GLU A 396 -21.38 17.56 4.17
CA GLU A 396 -21.65 18.59 3.20
C GLU A 396 -20.70 19.78 3.40
N LEU A 397 -20.06 20.21 2.32
CA LEU A 397 -19.22 21.39 2.29
C LEU A 397 -19.94 22.53 1.60
N HIS A 398 -19.89 23.69 2.24
CA HIS A 398 -20.53 24.91 1.74
C HIS A 398 -19.48 25.95 1.35
N PRO A 399 -19.82 26.90 0.43
CA PRO A 399 -18.94 28.03 0.15
C PRO A 399 -18.65 28.82 1.43
N VAL A 400 -17.37 29.14 1.65
CA VAL A 400 -16.93 29.89 2.83
C VAL A 400 -17.07 31.39 2.58
N ASP A 401 -17.61 32.10 3.56
CA ASP A 401 -17.72 33.57 3.49
C ASP A 401 -16.32 34.21 3.55
N ILE A 402 -16.16 35.32 2.84
CA ILE A 402 -14.87 36.04 2.74
C ILE A 402 -14.31 36.47 4.10
N LEU A 403 -15.20 36.71 5.07
CA LEU A 403 -14.83 37.04 6.44
C LEU A 403 -14.14 35.89 7.19
N HIS A 404 -14.47 34.64 6.85
CA HIS A 404 -13.81 33.46 7.43
C HIS A 404 -12.45 33.17 6.78
N LEU A 405 -12.25 33.55 5.52
CA LEU A 405 -10.96 33.41 4.82
C LEU A 405 -9.86 34.26 5.46
N GLN A 406 -10.22 35.30 6.21
CA GLN A 406 -9.29 36.22 6.87
C GLN A 406 -8.93 35.81 8.31
N LYS A 407 -9.62 34.82 8.90
CA LYS A 407 -9.49 34.41 10.32
C LYS A 407 -8.70 33.11 10.55
N THR A 408 -7.68 32.84 9.76
CA THR A 408 -6.89 31.59 9.83
C THR A 408 -6.19 31.31 11.16
N LYS A 409 -6.11 32.27 12.09
CA LYS A 409 -5.38 32.13 13.36
C LYS A 409 -6.12 31.37 14.47
N THR A 410 -7.43 31.14 14.34
CA THR A 410 -8.26 30.47 15.36
C THR A 410 -8.66 29.04 14.99
N GLU A 411 -8.20 28.55 13.85
CA GLU A 411 -8.56 27.24 13.31
C GLU A 411 -7.81 26.11 14.04
N LYS A 412 -8.49 24.97 14.23
CA LYS A 412 -7.91 23.76 14.84
C LYS A 412 -6.73 23.25 14.00
N SER A 413 -5.58 23.02 14.63
CA SER A 413 -4.39 22.57 13.94
C SER A 413 -4.39 21.07 13.67
N SER A 414 -3.65 20.63 12.65
CA SER A 414 -3.40 19.21 12.44
C SER A 414 -2.78 18.53 13.66
N GLU A 415 -1.95 19.23 14.44
CA GLU A 415 -1.32 18.66 15.62
C GLU A 415 -2.31 18.46 16.78
N ASP A 416 -3.28 19.38 16.95
CA ASP A 416 -4.35 19.20 17.93
C ASP A 416 -5.25 18.01 17.57
N MET A 417 -5.59 17.86 16.27
CA MET A 417 -6.33 16.70 15.77
C MET A 417 -5.54 15.39 15.97
N LYS A 418 -4.24 15.36 15.66
CA LYS A 418 -3.38 14.19 15.89
C LYS A 418 -3.41 13.73 17.35
N ARG A 419 -3.33 14.68 18.29
CA ARG A 419 -3.34 14.38 19.70
C ARG A 419 -4.63 13.68 20.13
N GLN A 420 -5.78 14.21 19.71
CA GLN A 420 -7.09 13.63 20.01
C GLN A 420 -7.27 12.26 19.33
N ILE A 421 -6.86 12.14 18.06
CA ILE A 421 -6.92 10.88 17.32
C ILE A 421 -6.03 9.81 17.98
N ARG A 422 -4.82 10.18 18.41
CA ARG A 422 -3.91 9.25 19.10
C ARG A 422 -4.56 8.71 20.36
N HIS A 423 -5.12 9.56 21.18
CA HIS A 423 -5.80 9.16 22.42
C HIS A 423 -6.98 8.22 22.15
N ALA A 424 -7.85 8.57 21.17
CA ALA A 424 -8.94 7.70 20.76
C ALA A 424 -8.46 6.34 20.24
N ARG A 425 -7.31 6.29 19.54
CA ARG A 425 -6.70 5.05 19.05
C ARG A 425 -6.10 4.19 20.16
N GLU A 426 -5.53 4.80 21.20
CA GLU A 426 -5.03 4.09 22.38
C GLU A 426 -6.19 3.37 23.09
N ARG A 427 -7.33 4.04 23.30
CA ARG A 427 -8.54 3.42 23.86
C ARG A 427 -9.07 2.26 23.01
N GLN A 428 -9.05 2.41 21.68
CA GLN A 428 -9.44 1.32 20.76
C GLN A 428 -8.47 0.15 20.85
N ALA A 429 -7.16 0.40 20.94
CA ALA A 429 -6.15 -0.64 21.09
C ALA A 429 -6.33 -1.44 22.38
N GLU A 430 -6.70 -0.79 23.49
CA GLU A 430 -7.03 -1.45 24.76
C GLU A 430 -8.33 -2.27 24.64
N ARG A 431 -9.39 -1.69 24.05
CA ARG A 431 -10.70 -2.33 23.85
C ARG A 431 -10.61 -3.59 22.99
N PHE A 432 -9.81 -3.57 21.96
CA PHE A 432 -9.69 -4.65 20.98
C PHE A 432 -8.49 -5.57 21.22
N ALA A 433 -7.82 -5.46 22.38
CA ALA A 433 -6.68 -6.32 22.71
C ALA A 433 -7.07 -7.81 22.63
N GLY A 434 -6.32 -8.59 21.85
CA GLY A 434 -6.57 -10.02 21.65
C GLY A 434 -7.71 -10.38 20.67
N THR A 435 -8.26 -9.39 19.95
CA THR A 435 -9.30 -9.60 18.94
C THR A 435 -8.79 -9.32 17.52
N ASP A 436 -9.62 -9.65 16.52
CA ASP A 436 -9.35 -9.32 15.11
C ASP A 436 -9.66 -7.85 14.77
N CYS A 437 -10.41 -7.14 15.63
CA CYS A 437 -10.73 -5.73 15.44
C CYS A 437 -9.53 -4.85 15.83
N ARG A 438 -9.33 -3.76 15.10
CA ARG A 438 -8.29 -2.77 15.40
C ARG A 438 -8.86 -1.38 15.62
N PHE A 439 -10.00 -1.11 14.99
CA PHE A 439 -10.65 0.19 14.96
C PHE A 439 -12.16 0.04 15.12
N ASN A 440 -12.82 1.09 15.57
CA ASN A 440 -14.29 1.05 15.69
C ASN A 440 -14.99 0.79 14.33
N GLY A 441 -14.41 1.22 13.21
CA GLY A 441 -14.88 0.89 11.87
C GLY A 441 -14.86 -0.61 11.55
N ASP A 442 -14.01 -1.40 12.25
CA ASP A 442 -13.88 -2.85 12.06
C ASP A 442 -14.99 -3.65 12.75
N ILE A 443 -15.70 -3.06 13.71
CA ILE A 443 -16.73 -3.73 14.49
C ILE A 443 -17.78 -4.33 13.54
N ARG A 444 -17.94 -5.64 13.58
CA ARG A 444 -18.94 -6.36 12.79
C ARG A 444 -20.32 -6.21 13.43
N SER A 445 -21.39 -6.35 12.65
CA SER A 445 -22.76 -6.21 13.14
C SER A 445 -23.07 -7.07 14.38
N ALA A 446 -22.53 -8.29 14.46
CA ALA A 446 -22.68 -9.17 15.61
C ALA A 446 -21.95 -8.71 16.88
N GLN A 447 -21.01 -7.78 16.78
CA GLN A 447 -20.16 -7.29 17.87
C GLN A 447 -20.58 -5.88 18.33
N VAL A 448 -21.55 -5.25 17.67
CA VAL A 448 -21.94 -3.86 17.95
C VAL A 448 -22.51 -3.72 19.36
N GLU A 449 -23.32 -4.68 19.83
CA GLU A 449 -23.89 -4.66 21.17
C GLU A 449 -22.81 -4.78 22.26
N GLU A 450 -21.76 -5.53 22.00
CA GLU A 450 -20.63 -5.74 22.92
C GLU A 450 -19.75 -4.48 23.04
N TYR A 451 -19.39 -3.86 21.89
CA TYR A 451 -18.41 -2.76 21.89
C TYR A 451 -19.04 -1.36 21.88
N CYS A 452 -20.34 -1.27 21.62
CA CYS A 452 -21.08 -0.01 21.61
C CYS A 452 -22.30 -0.08 22.56
N PRO A 453 -22.13 -0.45 23.83
CA PRO A 453 -23.25 -0.50 24.76
C PRO A 453 -23.84 0.88 24.96
N LEU A 454 -25.18 0.94 25.08
CA LEU A 454 -25.91 2.16 25.35
C LEU A 454 -26.51 2.09 26.76
N GLY A 455 -26.38 3.18 27.52
CA GLY A 455 -27.15 3.38 28.75
C GLY A 455 -28.65 3.65 28.45
N GLU A 456 -29.48 3.70 29.49
CA GLU A 456 -30.95 3.88 29.33
C GLU A 456 -31.33 5.13 28.51
N GLU A 457 -30.62 6.24 28.70
CA GLU A 457 -30.86 7.48 27.98
C GLU A 457 -30.49 7.33 26.49
N GLY A 458 -29.31 6.76 26.20
CA GLY A 458 -28.85 6.47 24.84
C GLY A 458 -29.79 5.55 24.08
N GLN A 459 -30.34 4.51 24.77
CA GLN A 459 -31.34 3.62 24.17
C GLN A 459 -32.62 4.36 23.77
N LYS A 460 -33.14 5.23 24.64
CA LYS A 460 -34.34 6.05 24.32
C LYS A 460 -34.11 6.97 23.12
N VAL A 461 -32.95 7.64 23.08
CA VAL A 461 -32.60 8.50 21.95
C VAL A 461 -32.49 7.68 20.66
N MET A 462 -31.83 6.52 20.72
CA MET A 462 -31.66 5.66 19.54
C MET A 462 -32.97 5.06 19.06
N GLU A 463 -33.90 4.65 19.93
CA GLU A 463 -35.22 4.19 19.57
C GLU A 463 -36.04 5.30 18.90
N GLN A 464 -36.01 6.53 19.44
CA GLN A 464 -36.69 7.65 18.85
C GLN A 464 -36.14 7.93 17.45
N MET A 465 -34.82 7.97 17.29
CA MET A 465 -34.17 8.16 15.98
C MET A 465 -34.54 7.04 15.00
N TYR A 466 -34.56 5.78 15.44
CA TYR A 466 -34.90 4.64 14.60
C TYR A 466 -36.31 4.77 14.02
N ARG A 467 -37.31 5.17 14.85
CA ARG A 467 -38.68 5.36 14.44
C ARG A 467 -38.86 6.60 13.56
N THR A 468 -38.29 7.75 13.96
CA THR A 468 -38.49 9.04 13.26
C THR A 468 -37.80 9.06 11.89
N LEU A 469 -36.59 8.47 11.81
CA LEU A 469 -35.74 8.48 10.62
C LEU A 469 -35.85 7.20 9.79
N GLN A 470 -36.74 6.27 10.17
CA GLN A 470 -36.94 4.98 9.49
C GLN A 470 -35.64 4.27 9.14
N LEU A 471 -34.71 4.17 10.12
CA LEU A 471 -33.37 3.66 9.90
C LEU A 471 -33.37 2.18 9.49
N SER A 472 -32.54 1.82 8.50
CA SER A 472 -32.23 0.43 8.25
C SER A 472 -31.25 -0.11 9.31
N ALA A 473 -31.21 -1.44 9.50
CA ALA A 473 -30.28 -2.07 10.43
C ALA A 473 -28.80 -1.71 10.17
N ARG A 474 -28.41 -1.52 8.90
CA ARG A 474 -27.06 -1.07 8.52
C ARG A 474 -26.76 0.34 9.02
N VAL A 475 -27.69 1.26 8.82
CA VAL A 475 -27.54 2.65 9.27
C VAL A 475 -27.51 2.72 10.78
N TYR A 476 -28.34 1.92 11.47
CA TYR A 476 -28.33 1.77 12.92
C TYR A 476 -26.93 1.38 13.44
N HIS A 477 -26.34 0.30 12.93
CA HIS A 477 -25.01 -0.14 13.34
C HIS A 477 -23.92 0.89 12.99
N ARG A 478 -24.06 1.60 11.87
CA ARG A 478 -23.13 2.65 11.45
C ARG A 478 -23.14 3.82 12.44
N ILE A 479 -24.33 4.29 12.83
CA ILE A 479 -24.49 5.36 13.83
C ILE A 479 -23.80 4.95 15.14
N LEU A 480 -24.02 3.71 15.63
CA LEU A 480 -23.41 3.23 16.85
C LEU A 480 -21.87 3.21 16.80
N LYS A 481 -21.29 2.71 15.71
CA LYS A 481 -19.83 2.69 15.51
C LYS A 481 -19.25 4.10 15.43
N THR A 482 -19.93 5.01 14.74
CA THR A 482 -19.53 6.41 14.64
C THR A 482 -19.64 7.11 15.99
N ALA A 483 -20.75 6.90 16.72
CA ALA A 483 -20.96 7.45 18.06
C ALA A 483 -19.89 6.94 19.06
N ARG A 484 -19.49 5.65 18.97
CA ARG A 484 -18.38 5.10 19.75
C ARG A 484 -17.07 5.82 19.47
N THR A 485 -16.81 6.15 18.19
CA THR A 485 -15.61 6.89 17.80
C THR A 485 -15.63 8.33 18.31
N ILE A 486 -16.79 8.99 18.27
CA ILE A 486 -16.98 10.34 18.82
C ILE A 486 -16.73 10.33 20.33
N ALA A 487 -17.30 9.36 21.05
CA ALA A 487 -17.09 9.21 22.48
C ALA A 487 -15.62 8.95 22.83
N ASP A 488 -14.89 8.15 22.03
CA ASP A 488 -13.45 7.94 22.20
C ASP A 488 -12.63 9.22 21.98
N LEU A 489 -13.02 10.06 21.00
CA LEU A 489 -12.39 11.36 20.75
C LEU A 489 -12.62 12.37 21.88
N GLU A 490 -13.73 12.24 22.61
CA GLU A 490 -14.10 13.06 23.77
C GLU A 490 -13.67 12.45 25.10
N ASP A 491 -12.90 11.37 25.04
CA ASP A 491 -12.41 10.65 26.23
C ASP A 491 -13.52 10.12 27.13
N ARG A 492 -14.67 9.70 26.54
CA ARG A 492 -15.82 9.16 27.27
C ARG A 492 -15.89 7.64 27.15
N GLU A 493 -16.19 6.97 28.26
CA GLU A 493 -16.40 5.52 28.27
C GLU A 493 -17.77 5.14 27.69
N GLU A 494 -18.80 5.92 28.00
CA GLU A 494 -20.17 5.67 27.57
C GLU A 494 -20.54 6.49 26.34
N ILE A 495 -21.41 5.92 25.51
CA ILE A 495 -22.02 6.61 24.38
C ILE A 495 -23.25 7.37 24.91
N THR A 496 -23.21 8.70 24.85
CA THR A 496 -24.32 9.57 25.26
C THR A 496 -25.29 9.84 24.11
N GLY A 497 -26.47 10.42 24.43
CA GLY A 497 -27.43 10.88 23.42
C GLY A 497 -26.83 11.91 22.46
N GLU A 498 -25.95 12.79 22.92
CA GLU A 498 -25.27 13.79 22.08
C GLU A 498 -24.35 13.13 21.04
N HIS A 499 -23.59 12.10 21.43
CA HIS A 499 -22.76 11.34 20.48
C HIS A 499 -23.59 10.65 19.38
N LEU A 500 -24.78 10.14 19.74
CA LEU A 500 -25.71 9.53 18.78
C LEU A 500 -26.29 10.57 17.81
N LEU A 501 -26.66 11.74 18.31
CA LEU A 501 -27.17 12.84 17.49
C LEU A 501 -26.11 13.39 16.54
N GLU A 502 -24.87 13.60 17.02
CA GLU A 502 -23.74 13.97 16.16
C GLU A 502 -23.50 12.90 15.07
N ALA A 503 -23.43 11.62 15.47
CA ALA A 503 -23.23 10.53 14.52
C ALA A 503 -24.32 10.45 13.45
N ALA A 504 -25.58 10.76 13.80
CA ALA A 504 -26.69 10.77 12.86
C ALA A 504 -26.59 11.91 11.83
N CYS A 505 -25.91 13.01 12.14
CA CYS A 505 -25.65 14.09 11.19
C CYS A 505 -24.75 13.67 10.02
N TYR A 506 -23.96 12.63 10.19
CA TYR A 506 -23.05 12.12 9.15
C TYR A 506 -23.70 11.06 8.23
N ARG A 507 -24.99 10.80 8.35
CA ARG A 507 -25.69 9.92 7.41
C ARG A 507 -25.84 10.58 6.04
N PRO A 508 -25.93 9.80 4.93
CA PRO A 508 -26.31 10.36 3.64
C PRO A 508 -27.63 11.11 3.75
N SER A 509 -27.65 12.35 3.28
CA SER A 509 -28.85 13.18 3.31
C SER A 509 -29.94 12.62 2.37
N GLU A 510 -31.16 12.54 2.86
CA GLU A 510 -32.35 12.22 2.05
C GLU A 510 -32.51 13.16 0.85
N THR A 511 -31.93 14.35 0.89
CA THR A 511 -31.90 15.31 -0.20
C THR A 511 -31.27 14.74 -1.48
N TYR A 512 -30.34 13.79 -1.36
CA TYR A 512 -29.59 13.25 -2.50
C TYR A 512 -30.03 11.84 -2.91
N TRP A 513 -30.55 11.02 -2.00
CA TRP A 513 -30.80 9.58 -2.26
C TRP A 513 -32.18 9.10 -1.81
N ASN A 514 -33.22 9.93 -1.92
CA ASN A 514 -34.61 9.51 -1.78
C ASN A 514 -35.24 9.21 -3.13
#